data_5ab44b60cd970478a4bf93cc75096514
#
_entry.id   5ab44b60cd970478a4bf93cc75096514
#
_cell.length_a   1.000
_cell.length_b   1.000
_cell.length_c   1.000
_cell.angle_alpha   90.00
_cell.angle_beta   90.00
_cell.angle_gamma   90.00
#
_symmetry.space_group_name_H-M   'P 1'
#
loop_
_entity.id
_entity.type
_entity.pdbx_description
1 polymer ?
#
loop_
_entity_poly.entity_id
_entity_poly.type
_entity_poly.pdbx_seq_one_letter_code
_entity_poly.pdbx_strand_id
1 'polypeptide(L)'
;MALTLASAADLLKEHHLLREIIQGDVWTDDPARIASADEPFAGITYDTRKVTPGTLLCCKGQFKAEYLNGIDEAGLAAYVAETEYSAATATPGLIVNDARKAMSLLSAAFYGYPQNELTVIGVTGTKGKTTTSYFTQALINAVSGGKVALFSSVDNCLDGHTYVESDLTTPESMDAFRMMREAADNGMKYLVMEVSSQAYKVDRVYGLTFDVAAFLNISPDHISPIEHPTFEDYLYCKRQIIVNAKSLVLGADSLHADLLREDAEAAGIGVTTFALHDADNAGTSADVVAWPADPAHASFHIADGDQALGDYHLSIDGDFNYLNAAAAIAIAHAVGVSLDDADALHAIESVRIAGRMEQFRDPQSNTLAIVDYAHNYASVTALLDFVYERWGEENPRITLVTGSAGNKAYDRRKEIVEAAENRIANFIFTAEDTDTEPIIDICMEMQGYITNKDVVSTVISDRLTAITNAIYDARAHADRFNILLIIGKGNERWIKDHRKHVPFDGDDHVVERMFGL
;
A
#
# COMPACT_ATOMS: atom_id res chain seq x y z
N MET A 1 -31.11 3.06 5.93
CA MET A 1 -31.71 2.96 7.29
C MET A 1 -30.59 3.00 8.29
N ALA A 2 -30.82 3.56 9.48
CA ALA A 2 -29.80 3.54 10.53
C ALA A 2 -29.57 2.10 11.02
N LEU A 3 -28.32 1.72 11.29
CA LEU A 3 -27.97 0.41 11.82
C LEU A 3 -28.44 0.28 13.27
N THR A 4 -29.18 -0.78 13.58
CA THR A 4 -29.66 -1.16 14.92
C THR A 4 -29.11 -2.53 15.30
N LEU A 5 -29.23 -2.96 16.56
CA LEU A 5 -28.85 -4.32 16.95
C LEU A 5 -29.65 -5.38 16.17
N ALA A 6 -30.96 -5.14 15.93
CA ALA A 6 -31.79 -6.05 15.14
C ALA A 6 -31.29 -6.18 13.71
N SER A 7 -31.09 -5.06 13.01
CA SER A 7 -30.59 -5.09 11.62
C SER A 7 -29.15 -5.61 11.52
N ALA A 8 -28.32 -5.36 12.52
CA ALA A 8 -26.96 -5.93 12.61
C ALA A 8 -27.00 -7.45 12.78
N ALA A 9 -27.87 -7.96 13.65
CA ALA A 9 -28.05 -9.40 13.84
C ALA A 9 -28.54 -10.09 12.56
N ASP A 10 -29.52 -9.48 11.86
CA ASP A 10 -30.03 -10.03 10.61
C ASP A 10 -28.98 -10.06 9.52
N LEU A 11 -28.20 -8.98 9.33
CA LEU A 11 -27.07 -8.93 8.40
C LEU A 11 -26.03 -10.01 8.70
N LEU A 12 -25.67 -10.17 9.98
CA LEU A 12 -24.70 -11.19 10.39
C LEU A 12 -25.23 -12.63 10.20
N LYS A 13 -26.55 -12.87 10.37
CA LYS A 13 -27.18 -14.15 10.06
C LYS A 13 -27.15 -14.46 8.57
N GLU A 14 -27.48 -13.49 7.72
CA GLU A 14 -27.44 -13.62 6.26
C GLU A 14 -26.08 -14.10 5.77
N HIS A 15 -25.02 -13.59 6.40
CA HIS A 15 -23.63 -13.96 6.11
C HIS A 15 -23.11 -15.15 6.95
N HIS A 16 -23.95 -15.85 7.69
CA HIS A 16 -23.59 -17.00 8.53
C HIS A 16 -22.51 -16.67 9.60
N LEU A 17 -22.45 -15.42 10.06
CA LEU A 17 -21.48 -14.96 11.05
C LEU A 17 -22.05 -14.93 12.47
N LEU A 18 -23.34 -14.63 12.66
CA LEU A 18 -23.94 -14.59 13.98
C LEU A 18 -24.04 -16.01 14.58
N ARG A 19 -23.54 -16.15 15.81
CA ARG A 19 -23.74 -17.36 16.62
C ARG A 19 -24.94 -17.16 17.55
N GLU A 20 -24.92 -16.09 18.32
CA GLU A 20 -25.93 -15.78 19.34
C GLU A 20 -25.84 -14.33 19.79
N ILE A 21 -26.87 -13.86 20.47
CA ILE A 21 -26.92 -12.57 21.17
C ILE A 21 -27.00 -12.87 22.66
N ILE A 22 -26.12 -12.26 23.43
CA ILE A 22 -26.05 -12.49 24.88
C ILE A 22 -26.21 -11.17 25.61
N GLN A 23 -27.15 -11.10 26.58
CA GLN A 23 -27.28 -9.99 27.51
C GLN A 23 -27.69 -10.53 28.88
N GLY A 24 -26.80 -10.49 29.85
CA GLY A 24 -26.99 -11.13 31.14
C GLY A 24 -27.36 -12.60 31.02
N ASP A 25 -28.54 -12.99 31.55
CA ASP A 25 -29.05 -14.36 31.47
C ASP A 25 -29.81 -14.66 30.16
N VAL A 26 -29.95 -13.69 29.26
CA VAL A 26 -30.60 -13.88 27.94
C VAL A 26 -29.60 -14.34 26.93
N TRP A 27 -29.81 -15.56 26.39
CA TRP A 27 -29.05 -16.15 25.29
C TRP A 27 -30.05 -16.48 24.17
N THR A 28 -29.88 -15.87 23.01
CA THR A 28 -30.85 -15.96 21.93
C THR A 28 -30.22 -15.68 20.58
N ASP A 29 -30.86 -16.14 19.52
CA ASP A 29 -30.60 -15.71 18.15
C ASP A 29 -31.67 -14.71 17.63
N ASP A 30 -32.72 -14.47 18.45
CA ASP A 30 -33.82 -13.56 18.14
C ASP A 30 -33.57 -12.17 18.79
N PRO A 31 -33.25 -11.14 17.99
CA PRO A 31 -32.96 -9.80 18.49
C PRO A 31 -34.18 -9.16 19.19
N ALA A 32 -35.42 -9.58 18.88
CA ALA A 32 -36.63 -9.05 19.53
C ALA A 32 -36.68 -9.32 21.04
N ARG A 33 -35.84 -10.21 21.54
CA ARG A 33 -35.70 -10.47 22.99
C ARG A 33 -34.82 -9.46 23.72
N ILE A 34 -34.17 -8.55 22.99
CA ILE A 34 -33.33 -7.48 23.52
C ILE A 34 -34.12 -6.16 23.47
N ALA A 35 -34.32 -5.52 24.60
CA ALA A 35 -35.21 -4.35 24.69
C ALA A 35 -34.74 -3.16 23.81
N SER A 36 -33.46 -2.96 23.65
CA SER A 36 -32.85 -1.90 22.83
C SER A 36 -32.57 -2.31 21.38
N ALA A 37 -33.12 -3.44 20.89
CA ALA A 37 -32.74 -4.00 19.58
C ALA A 37 -33.02 -3.07 18.39
N ASP A 38 -34.05 -2.22 18.50
CA ASP A 38 -34.46 -1.28 17.44
C ASP A 38 -33.85 0.13 17.60
N GLU A 39 -33.10 0.37 18.66
CA GLU A 39 -32.42 1.66 18.85
C GLU A 39 -31.25 1.81 17.88
N PRO A 40 -31.17 2.95 17.15
CA PRO A 40 -30.08 3.15 16.20
C PRO A 40 -28.74 3.38 16.92
N PHE A 41 -27.69 2.75 16.45
CA PHE A 41 -26.35 3.06 16.91
C PHE A 41 -25.94 4.47 16.50
N ALA A 42 -25.42 5.25 17.46
CA ALA A 42 -24.91 6.60 17.21
C ALA A 42 -23.47 6.60 16.67
N GLY A 43 -22.72 5.53 16.90
CA GLY A 43 -21.35 5.37 16.47
C GLY A 43 -20.93 3.91 16.33
N ILE A 44 -19.85 3.68 15.63
CA ILE A 44 -19.18 2.39 15.53
C ILE A 44 -17.67 2.57 15.74
N THR A 45 -17.03 1.69 16.51
CA THR A 45 -15.59 1.76 16.76
C THR A 45 -14.99 0.37 17.07
N TYR A 46 -13.69 0.21 16.90
CA TYR A 46 -12.89 -0.91 17.42
C TYR A 46 -11.88 -0.46 18.50
N ASP A 47 -11.95 0.80 18.93
CA ASP A 47 -11.12 1.38 19.98
C ASP A 47 -11.97 1.76 21.19
N THR A 48 -11.77 1.07 22.32
CA THR A 48 -12.55 1.32 23.55
C THR A 48 -12.44 2.77 24.07
N ARG A 49 -11.35 3.47 23.76
CA ARG A 49 -11.12 4.87 24.13
C ARG A 49 -12.00 5.85 23.35
N LYS A 50 -12.58 5.41 22.23
CA LYS A 50 -13.48 6.20 21.36
C LYS A 50 -14.95 5.90 21.58
N VAL A 51 -15.29 5.07 22.57
CA VAL A 51 -16.68 4.77 22.91
C VAL A 51 -17.37 6.01 23.48
N THR A 52 -18.53 6.29 22.94
CA THR A 52 -19.45 7.37 23.34
C THR A 52 -20.88 6.81 23.46
N PRO A 53 -21.84 7.51 24.06
CA PRO A 53 -23.21 7.00 24.18
C PRO A 53 -23.81 6.54 22.86
N GLY A 54 -24.34 5.31 22.83
CA GLY A 54 -24.94 4.71 21.63
C GLY A 54 -23.95 4.02 20.69
N THR A 55 -22.69 3.82 21.09
CA THR A 55 -21.65 3.18 20.25
C THR A 55 -21.82 1.67 20.18
N LEU A 56 -21.63 1.10 18.97
CA LEU A 56 -21.32 -0.31 18.70
C LEU A 56 -19.81 -0.54 18.71
N LEU A 57 -19.31 -1.40 19.59
CA LEU A 57 -17.88 -1.72 19.70
C LEU A 57 -17.54 -3.04 19.03
N CYS A 58 -16.59 -3.07 18.09
CA CYS A 58 -16.06 -4.28 17.49
C CYS A 58 -14.79 -4.75 18.22
N CYS A 59 -14.88 -5.84 18.95
CA CYS A 59 -13.77 -6.44 19.71
C CYS A 59 -12.98 -7.41 18.80
N LYS A 60 -11.98 -6.89 18.07
CA LYS A 60 -11.20 -7.68 17.11
C LYS A 60 -9.80 -8.07 17.61
N GLY A 61 -9.25 -9.13 17.04
CA GLY A 61 -7.87 -9.56 17.30
C GLY A 61 -7.67 -10.07 18.73
N GLN A 62 -6.56 -9.69 19.35
CA GLN A 62 -6.24 -10.08 20.73
C GLN A 62 -6.96 -9.19 21.76
N PHE A 63 -8.28 -9.04 21.62
CA PHE A 63 -9.07 -8.24 22.55
C PHE A 63 -9.14 -8.90 23.93
N LYS A 64 -9.07 -8.09 24.99
CA LYS A 64 -9.10 -8.57 26.38
C LYS A 64 -10.28 -7.98 27.14
N ALA A 65 -10.91 -8.78 28.01
CA ALA A 65 -12.05 -8.34 28.83
C ALA A 65 -11.75 -7.09 29.66
N GLU A 66 -10.50 -6.93 30.13
CA GLU A 66 -10.05 -5.75 30.90
C GLU A 66 -10.19 -4.42 30.16
N TYR A 67 -10.22 -4.44 28.82
CA TYR A 67 -10.44 -3.25 28.00
C TYR A 67 -11.88 -2.71 28.08
N LEU A 68 -12.81 -3.51 28.62
CA LEU A 68 -14.21 -3.12 28.86
C LEU A 68 -14.44 -2.49 30.24
N ASN A 69 -13.40 -2.36 31.08
CA ASN A 69 -13.56 -1.71 32.39
C ASN A 69 -14.06 -0.26 32.23
N GLY A 70 -15.20 0.07 32.85
CA GLY A 70 -15.83 1.39 32.77
C GLY A 70 -16.54 1.68 31.45
N ILE A 71 -16.71 0.69 30.56
CA ILE A 71 -17.30 0.89 29.24
C ILE A 71 -18.82 1.20 29.31
N ASP A 72 -19.51 0.68 30.32
CA ASP A 72 -20.94 0.91 30.53
C ASP A 72 -21.21 2.39 30.90
N GLU A 73 -20.36 3.00 31.73
CA GLU A 73 -20.41 4.43 32.06
C GLU A 73 -20.10 5.32 30.86
N ALA A 74 -19.29 4.84 29.88
CA ALA A 74 -19.05 5.52 28.61
C ALA A 74 -20.26 5.47 27.66
N GLY A 75 -21.29 4.65 27.99
CA GLY A 75 -22.53 4.53 27.22
C GLY A 75 -22.46 3.58 26.02
N LEU A 76 -21.68 2.50 26.13
CA LEU A 76 -21.68 1.44 25.14
C LEU A 76 -23.12 0.94 24.90
N ALA A 77 -23.55 0.79 23.65
CA ALA A 77 -24.87 0.26 23.30
C ALA A 77 -24.85 -1.26 23.07
N ALA A 78 -23.82 -1.75 22.40
CA ALA A 78 -23.59 -3.16 22.13
C ALA A 78 -22.14 -3.43 21.77
N TYR A 79 -21.72 -4.71 21.83
CA TYR A 79 -20.42 -5.13 21.31
C TYR A 79 -20.56 -6.31 20.34
N VAL A 80 -19.57 -6.47 19.47
CA VAL A 80 -19.40 -7.60 18.54
C VAL A 80 -18.10 -8.31 18.88
N ALA A 81 -18.12 -9.61 19.14
CA ALA A 81 -16.93 -10.37 19.51
C ALA A 81 -17.06 -11.85 19.17
N GLU A 82 -15.94 -12.56 19.12
CA GLU A 82 -15.89 -14.02 19.00
C GLU A 82 -16.12 -14.73 20.35
N THR A 83 -15.96 -13.99 21.44
CA THR A 83 -16.12 -14.45 22.82
C THR A 83 -17.09 -13.55 23.56
N GLU A 84 -17.91 -14.12 24.44
CA GLU A 84 -18.81 -13.36 25.30
C GLU A 84 -18.03 -12.61 26.41
N TYR A 85 -18.54 -11.45 26.80
CA TYR A 85 -17.96 -10.59 27.82
C TYR A 85 -18.99 -10.14 28.86
N SER A 86 -20.05 -10.91 29.09
CA SER A 86 -21.14 -10.59 30.02
C SER A 86 -20.69 -10.40 31.49
N ALA A 87 -19.53 -10.92 31.87
CA ALA A 87 -18.89 -10.65 33.16
C ALA A 87 -18.25 -9.25 33.27
N ALA A 88 -17.97 -8.58 32.13
CA ALA A 88 -17.27 -7.30 32.07
C ALA A 88 -18.17 -6.14 31.67
N THR A 89 -19.33 -6.40 31.04
CA THR A 89 -20.31 -5.38 30.63
C THR A 89 -21.73 -5.93 30.69
N ALA A 90 -22.71 -5.07 31.02
CA ALA A 90 -24.14 -5.39 31.02
C ALA A 90 -24.80 -5.19 29.63
N THR A 91 -24.05 -4.64 28.63
CA THR A 91 -24.58 -4.38 27.29
C THR A 91 -24.73 -5.66 26.48
N PRO A 92 -25.64 -5.72 25.50
CA PRO A 92 -25.79 -6.89 24.64
C PRO A 92 -24.56 -7.12 23.76
N GLY A 93 -24.14 -8.38 23.67
CA GLY A 93 -23.09 -8.84 22.78
C GLY A 93 -23.63 -9.62 21.59
N LEU A 94 -23.26 -9.22 20.38
CA LEU A 94 -23.40 -10.01 19.15
C LEU A 94 -22.19 -10.95 19.05
N ILE A 95 -22.40 -12.22 19.37
CA ILE A 95 -21.32 -13.21 19.35
C ILE A 95 -21.23 -13.83 17.96
N VAL A 96 -20.05 -13.73 17.36
CA VAL A 96 -19.83 -14.05 15.95
C VAL A 96 -18.74 -15.13 15.76
N ASN A 97 -18.71 -15.73 14.57
CA ASN A 97 -17.67 -16.68 14.19
C ASN A 97 -16.35 -15.98 13.82
N ASP A 98 -16.43 -14.73 13.34
CA ASP A 98 -15.31 -13.94 12.87
C ASP A 98 -15.61 -12.44 13.09
N ALA A 99 -14.89 -11.85 14.03
CA ALA A 99 -15.12 -10.45 14.42
C ALA A 99 -14.64 -9.46 13.35
N ARG A 100 -13.66 -9.81 12.52
CA ARG A 100 -13.14 -8.94 11.46
C ARG A 100 -14.10 -8.88 10.28
N LYS A 101 -14.62 -10.02 9.83
CA LYS A 101 -15.66 -10.08 8.81
C LYS A 101 -16.93 -9.38 9.27
N ALA A 102 -17.35 -9.62 10.51
CA ALA A 102 -18.48 -8.92 11.10
C ALA A 102 -18.26 -7.40 11.12
N MET A 103 -17.08 -6.93 11.57
CA MET A 103 -16.72 -5.52 11.57
C MET A 103 -16.82 -4.91 10.17
N SER A 104 -16.33 -5.60 9.14
CA SER A 104 -16.39 -5.10 7.77
C SER A 104 -17.83 -4.90 7.28
N LEU A 105 -18.69 -5.91 7.43
CA LEU A 105 -20.11 -5.83 7.01
C LEU A 105 -20.88 -4.77 7.78
N LEU A 106 -20.70 -4.72 9.10
CA LEU A 106 -21.39 -3.76 9.97
C LEU A 106 -20.92 -2.33 9.70
N SER A 107 -19.65 -2.13 9.37
CA SER A 107 -19.13 -0.83 8.98
C SER A 107 -19.71 -0.37 7.65
N ALA A 108 -19.76 -1.24 6.65
CA ALA A 108 -20.42 -0.94 5.38
C ALA A 108 -21.87 -0.51 5.58
N ALA A 109 -22.62 -1.25 6.39
CA ALA A 109 -24.02 -0.94 6.70
C ALA A 109 -24.17 0.36 7.50
N PHE A 110 -23.31 0.58 8.52
CA PHE A 110 -23.35 1.78 9.36
C PHE A 110 -23.11 3.06 8.53
N TYR A 111 -22.16 3.01 7.61
CA TYR A 111 -21.83 4.12 6.70
C TYR A 111 -22.72 4.17 5.44
N GLY A 112 -23.78 3.35 5.37
CA GLY A 112 -24.77 3.40 4.30
C GLY A 112 -24.29 2.84 2.95
N TYR A 113 -23.37 1.87 2.96
CA TYR A 113 -22.82 1.21 1.78
C TYR A 113 -22.18 2.17 0.75
N PRO A 114 -21.23 3.01 1.18
CA PRO A 114 -20.65 4.06 0.31
C PRO A 114 -19.96 3.50 -0.93
N GLN A 115 -19.47 2.25 -0.88
CA GLN A 115 -18.90 1.56 -2.03
C GLN A 115 -19.87 1.41 -3.22
N ASN A 116 -21.19 1.52 -3.00
CA ASN A 116 -22.19 1.46 -4.07
C ASN A 116 -22.40 2.82 -4.77
N GLU A 117 -21.85 3.89 -4.22
CA GLU A 117 -21.90 5.25 -4.76
C GLU A 117 -20.63 5.62 -5.53
N LEU A 118 -19.59 4.80 -5.42
CA LEU A 118 -18.26 4.97 -6.01
C LEU A 118 -17.97 3.87 -7.03
N THR A 119 -17.25 4.17 -8.10
CA THR A 119 -16.55 3.16 -8.90
C THR A 119 -15.26 2.81 -8.16
N VAL A 120 -15.16 1.59 -7.63
CA VAL A 120 -14.06 1.18 -6.77
C VAL A 120 -13.03 0.39 -7.55
N ILE A 121 -11.80 0.90 -7.60
CA ILE A 121 -10.66 0.33 -8.30
C ILE A 121 -9.66 -0.18 -7.27
N GLY A 122 -9.37 -1.48 -7.27
CA GLY A 122 -8.41 -2.12 -6.39
C GLY A 122 -7.10 -2.42 -7.11
N VAL A 123 -5.97 -1.93 -6.60
CA VAL A 123 -4.65 -2.14 -7.20
C VAL A 123 -3.81 -3.04 -6.30
N THR A 124 -3.44 -4.24 -6.79
CA THR A 124 -2.56 -5.17 -6.08
C THR A 124 -1.33 -5.52 -6.91
N GLY A 125 -0.32 -6.03 -6.27
CA GLY A 125 0.96 -6.44 -6.85
C GLY A 125 2.05 -6.46 -5.78
N THR A 126 3.18 -7.05 -6.06
CA THR A 126 4.34 -6.93 -5.17
C THR A 126 4.90 -5.52 -5.26
N LYS A 127 5.09 -5.01 -6.46
CA LYS A 127 5.66 -3.68 -6.77
C LYS A 127 4.71 -2.84 -7.63
N GLY A 128 4.91 -1.52 -7.65
CA GLY A 128 4.22 -0.59 -8.54
C GLY A 128 2.84 -0.11 -8.08
N LYS A 129 2.24 -0.68 -7.03
CA LYS A 129 0.88 -0.33 -6.55
C LYS A 129 0.69 1.18 -6.37
N THR A 130 1.55 1.81 -5.60
CA THR A 130 1.47 3.25 -5.29
C THR A 130 1.55 4.08 -6.56
N THR A 131 2.59 3.88 -7.36
CA THR A 131 2.78 4.65 -8.60
C THR A 131 1.61 4.48 -9.57
N THR A 132 1.16 3.22 -9.77
CA THR A 132 -0.02 2.94 -10.62
C THR A 132 -1.27 3.62 -10.06
N SER A 133 -1.47 3.60 -8.74
CA SER A 133 -2.64 4.25 -8.11
C SER A 133 -2.63 5.77 -8.32
N TYR A 134 -1.48 6.43 -8.16
CA TYR A 134 -1.35 7.87 -8.42
C TYR A 134 -1.51 8.21 -9.91
N PHE A 135 -0.93 7.44 -10.82
CA PHE A 135 -1.13 7.62 -12.25
C PHE A 135 -2.60 7.43 -12.64
N THR A 136 -3.26 6.39 -12.12
CA THR A 136 -4.70 6.14 -12.33
C THR A 136 -5.54 7.31 -11.81
N GLN A 137 -5.24 7.80 -10.61
CA GLN A 137 -5.92 8.97 -10.05
C GLN A 137 -5.75 10.20 -10.95
N ALA A 138 -4.52 10.49 -11.40
CA ALA A 138 -4.23 11.65 -12.25
C ALA A 138 -5.00 11.58 -13.58
N LEU A 139 -4.96 10.42 -14.26
CA LEU A 139 -5.69 10.20 -15.52
C LEU A 139 -7.19 10.41 -15.35
N ILE A 140 -7.80 9.74 -14.37
CA ILE A 140 -9.24 9.81 -14.17
C ILE A 140 -9.66 11.21 -13.66
N ASN A 141 -8.83 11.86 -12.82
CA ASN A 141 -9.07 13.23 -12.37
C ASN A 141 -9.11 14.22 -13.55
N ALA A 142 -8.20 14.08 -14.50
CA ALA A 142 -8.14 14.97 -15.67
C ALA A 142 -9.45 14.95 -16.48
N VAL A 143 -10.07 13.77 -16.65
CA VAL A 143 -11.32 13.62 -17.41
C VAL A 143 -12.58 13.77 -16.55
N SER A 144 -12.51 13.50 -15.25
CA SER A 144 -13.69 13.58 -14.35
C SER A 144 -13.86 14.94 -13.67
N GLY A 145 -12.91 15.84 -13.84
CA GLY A 145 -12.89 17.13 -13.15
C GLY A 145 -12.57 17.02 -11.66
N GLY A 146 -11.59 16.17 -11.31
CA GLY A 146 -11.08 16.04 -9.95
C GLY A 146 -11.94 15.19 -9.02
N LYS A 147 -12.62 14.14 -9.53
CA LYS A 147 -13.58 13.34 -8.75
C LYS A 147 -13.07 11.95 -8.35
N VAL A 148 -11.78 11.82 -8.06
CA VAL A 148 -11.16 10.56 -7.68
C VAL A 148 -10.57 10.62 -6.27
N ALA A 149 -11.09 9.81 -5.37
CA ALA A 149 -10.48 9.53 -4.07
C ALA A 149 -9.32 8.53 -4.22
N LEU A 150 -8.35 8.60 -3.32
CA LEU A 150 -7.18 7.73 -3.28
C LEU A 150 -6.97 7.16 -1.87
N PHE A 151 -6.75 5.84 -1.77
CA PHE A 151 -6.18 5.20 -0.58
C PHE A 151 -4.87 4.54 -0.98
N SER A 152 -3.76 5.04 -0.47
CA SER A 152 -2.44 4.52 -0.81
C SER A 152 -1.56 4.28 0.42
N SER A 153 -0.39 3.73 0.22
CA SER A 153 0.59 3.54 1.29
C SER A 153 1.30 4.84 1.70
N VAL A 154 1.19 5.89 0.89
CA VAL A 154 1.81 7.20 1.14
C VAL A 154 0.75 8.15 1.71
N ASP A 155 -0.29 8.44 0.94
CA ASP A 155 -1.33 9.38 1.32
C ASP A 155 -2.73 8.83 1.04
N ASN A 156 -3.71 9.38 1.76
CA ASN A 156 -5.13 9.28 1.43
C ASN A 156 -5.63 10.63 0.92
N CYS A 157 -6.46 10.61 -0.13
CA CYS A 157 -7.12 11.82 -0.66
C CYS A 157 -8.62 11.55 -0.79
N LEU A 158 -9.45 12.32 -0.09
CA LEU A 158 -10.90 12.07 0.01
C LEU A 158 -11.74 13.14 -0.70
N ASP A 159 -11.11 14.17 -1.26
CA ASP A 159 -11.77 15.32 -1.89
C ASP A 159 -11.17 15.67 -3.27
N GLY A 160 -10.23 14.85 -3.76
CA GLY A 160 -9.55 14.99 -5.05
C GLY A 160 -8.35 15.95 -5.05
N HIS A 161 -8.03 16.61 -3.93
CA HIS A 161 -6.96 17.60 -3.87
C HIS A 161 -6.20 17.71 -2.53
N THR A 162 -6.76 17.23 -1.42
CA THR A 162 -6.11 17.27 -0.12
C THR A 162 -5.53 15.88 0.20
N TYR A 163 -4.21 15.80 0.31
CA TYR A 163 -3.48 14.57 0.63
C TYR A 163 -3.09 14.57 2.10
N VAL A 164 -3.41 13.48 2.79
CA VAL A 164 -3.14 13.26 4.22
C VAL A 164 -2.37 11.96 4.37
N GLU A 165 -1.26 11.99 5.09
CA GLU A 165 -0.41 10.81 5.33
C GLU A 165 -1.23 9.57 5.76
N SER A 166 -0.89 8.43 5.21
CA SER A 166 -1.58 7.16 5.42
C SER A 166 -0.87 6.32 6.48
N ASP A 167 -1.64 5.73 7.40
CA ASP A 167 -1.10 4.78 8.40
C ASP A 167 -0.89 3.36 7.84
N LEU A 168 -1.66 2.98 6.81
CA LEU A 168 -1.69 1.61 6.28
C LEU A 168 -1.93 1.62 4.76
N THR A 169 -1.22 0.78 4.02
CA THR A 169 -1.44 0.59 2.57
C THR A 169 -2.90 0.33 2.23
N THR A 170 -3.57 -0.50 3.02
CA THR A 170 -5.02 -0.73 2.94
C THR A 170 -5.59 -0.47 4.33
N PRO A 171 -6.47 0.50 4.50
CA PRO A 171 -7.06 0.82 5.80
C PRO A 171 -7.79 -0.37 6.43
N GLU A 172 -7.94 -0.37 7.77
CA GLU A 172 -8.86 -1.29 8.44
C GLU A 172 -10.27 -1.11 7.88
N SER A 173 -11.07 -2.17 7.78
CA SER A 173 -12.35 -2.14 7.08
C SER A 173 -13.27 -1.00 7.57
N MET A 174 -13.33 -0.76 8.87
CA MET A 174 -14.14 0.32 9.44
C MET A 174 -13.65 1.71 8.98
N ASP A 175 -12.34 1.93 8.97
CA ASP A 175 -11.77 3.19 8.49
C ASP A 175 -11.97 3.34 6.99
N ALA A 176 -11.82 2.25 6.22
CA ALA A 176 -12.06 2.26 4.77
C ALA A 176 -13.50 2.70 4.44
N PHE A 177 -14.52 2.12 5.07
CA PHE A 177 -15.91 2.50 4.82
C PHE A 177 -16.24 3.91 5.32
N ARG A 178 -15.67 4.35 6.44
CA ARG A 178 -15.78 5.74 6.90
C ARG A 178 -15.21 6.71 5.86
N MET A 179 -14.01 6.43 5.38
CA MET A 179 -13.33 7.25 4.37
C MET A 179 -14.06 7.21 3.01
N MET A 180 -14.61 6.07 2.60
CA MET A 180 -15.46 5.97 1.41
C MET A 180 -16.71 6.83 1.55
N ARG A 181 -17.35 6.86 2.74
CA ARG A 181 -18.51 7.73 2.99
C ARG A 181 -18.11 9.20 2.88
N GLU A 182 -17.02 9.60 3.49
CA GLU A 182 -16.48 10.94 3.40
C GLU A 182 -16.16 11.34 1.95
N ALA A 183 -15.52 10.46 1.20
CA ALA A 183 -15.24 10.69 -0.22
C ALA A 183 -16.54 10.85 -1.04
N ALA A 184 -17.54 10.01 -0.84
CA ALA A 184 -18.82 10.12 -1.53
C ALA A 184 -19.56 11.43 -1.15
N ASP A 185 -19.51 11.84 0.12
CA ASP A 185 -20.10 13.11 0.61
C ASP A 185 -19.35 14.33 0.02
N ASN A 186 -18.04 14.22 -0.22
CA ASN A 186 -17.23 15.22 -0.95
C ASN A 186 -17.50 15.22 -2.45
N GLY A 187 -18.38 14.34 -2.95
CA GLY A 187 -18.78 14.29 -4.35
C GLY A 187 -17.85 13.49 -5.26
N MET A 188 -16.94 12.70 -4.69
CA MET A 188 -16.11 11.76 -5.47
C MET A 188 -16.99 10.74 -6.18
N LYS A 189 -16.53 10.26 -7.33
CA LYS A 189 -17.21 9.25 -8.16
C LYS A 189 -16.38 7.97 -8.31
N TYR A 190 -15.08 8.10 -8.13
CA TYR A 190 -14.12 7.02 -8.21
C TYR A 190 -13.33 6.93 -6.92
N LEU A 191 -12.93 5.71 -6.59
CA LEU A 191 -11.94 5.42 -5.56
C LEU A 191 -10.88 4.52 -6.16
N VAL A 192 -9.63 4.95 -6.16
CA VAL A 192 -8.46 4.10 -6.41
C VAL A 192 -7.86 3.71 -5.07
N MET A 193 -7.71 2.42 -4.81
CA MET A 193 -7.13 1.96 -3.55
C MET A 193 -6.10 0.86 -3.74
N GLU A 194 -4.98 0.98 -3.02
CA GLU A 194 -4.02 -0.11 -2.92
C GLU A 194 -4.59 -1.24 -2.07
N VAL A 195 -4.47 -2.47 -2.58
CA VAL A 195 -4.91 -3.69 -1.89
C VAL A 195 -3.70 -4.57 -1.61
N SER A 196 -3.25 -4.57 -0.36
CA SER A 196 -2.15 -5.42 0.09
C SER A 196 -2.60 -6.87 0.27
N SER A 197 -1.67 -7.83 0.27
CA SER A 197 -1.97 -9.22 0.60
C SER A 197 -2.54 -9.36 2.03
N GLN A 198 -2.05 -8.54 2.96
CA GLN A 198 -2.57 -8.49 4.32
C GLN A 198 -4.03 -8.03 4.39
N ALA A 199 -4.51 -7.23 3.43
CA ALA A 199 -5.91 -6.82 3.39
C ALA A 199 -6.86 -8.02 3.30
N TYR A 200 -6.49 -9.04 2.54
CA TYR A 200 -7.23 -10.30 2.49
C TYR A 200 -6.91 -11.23 3.69
N LYS A 201 -5.67 -11.27 4.13
CA LYS A 201 -5.25 -12.10 5.28
C LYS A 201 -6.01 -11.76 6.56
N VAL A 202 -6.37 -10.50 6.74
CA VAL A 202 -7.03 -10.00 7.95
C VAL A 202 -8.38 -9.33 7.67
N ASP A 203 -9.03 -9.69 6.56
CA ASP A 203 -10.42 -9.35 6.18
C ASP A 203 -10.72 -7.83 6.10
N ARG A 204 -9.73 -6.99 5.75
CA ARG A 204 -9.93 -5.53 5.62
C ARG A 204 -10.86 -5.13 4.48
N VAL A 205 -10.94 -5.97 3.45
CA VAL A 205 -11.77 -5.77 2.24
C VAL A 205 -12.89 -6.79 2.11
N TYR A 206 -13.25 -7.48 3.21
CA TYR A 206 -14.32 -8.47 3.20
C TYR A 206 -15.66 -7.81 2.85
N GLY A 207 -16.41 -8.41 1.92
CA GLY A 207 -17.68 -7.86 1.43
C GLY A 207 -17.56 -6.68 0.46
N LEU A 208 -16.34 -6.26 0.11
CA LEU A 208 -16.09 -5.25 -0.93
C LEU A 208 -15.94 -5.94 -2.30
N THR A 209 -16.63 -5.43 -3.30
CA THR A 209 -16.47 -5.83 -4.69
C THR A 209 -15.86 -4.66 -5.47
N PHE A 210 -14.77 -4.93 -6.17
CA PHE A 210 -14.12 -3.95 -7.04
C PHE A 210 -14.78 -3.91 -8.41
N ASP A 211 -15.01 -2.71 -8.96
CA ASP A 211 -15.44 -2.56 -10.37
C ASP A 211 -14.31 -3.00 -11.30
N VAL A 212 -13.09 -2.62 -10.96
CA VAL A 212 -11.86 -3.09 -11.62
C VAL A 212 -10.85 -3.52 -10.57
N ALA A 213 -10.30 -4.73 -10.71
CA ALA A 213 -9.10 -5.16 -10.01
C ALA A 213 -7.89 -5.04 -10.95
N ALA A 214 -6.80 -4.45 -10.48
CA ALA A 214 -5.52 -4.47 -11.19
C ALA A 214 -4.52 -5.37 -10.46
N PHE A 215 -4.03 -6.41 -11.12
CA PHE A 215 -2.98 -7.30 -10.63
C PHE A 215 -1.70 -7.03 -11.42
N LEU A 216 -0.80 -6.24 -10.82
CA LEU A 216 0.36 -5.73 -11.54
C LEU A 216 1.44 -6.78 -11.76
N ASN A 217 1.83 -7.46 -10.70
CA ASN A 217 2.92 -8.46 -10.70
C ASN A 217 2.92 -9.24 -9.39
N ILE A 218 3.66 -10.34 -9.37
CA ILE A 218 3.95 -11.08 -8.13
C ILE A 218 5.39 -11.60 -8.15
N SER A 219 6.07 -11.46 -7.03
CA SER A 219 7.37 -12.07 -6.74
C SER A 219 7.45 -12.38 -5.25
N PRO A 220 8.34 -13.29 -4.79
CA PRO A 220 8.51 -13.55 -3.37
C PRO A 220 8.77 -12.26 -2.59
N ASP A 221 7.93 -12.00 -1.59
CA ASP A 221 8.04 -10.87 -0.64
C ASP A 221 7.14 -11.15 0.56
N HIS A 222 7.34 -10.46 1.68
CA HIS A 222 6.54 -10.61 2.90
C HIS A 222 6.50 -12.04 3.50
N ILE A 223 7.49 -12.89 3.19
CA ILE A 223 7.54 -14.24 3.72
C ILE A 223 8.11 -14.20 5.14
N SER A 224 7.24 -14.46 6.12
CA SER A 224 7.60 -14.49 7.54
C SER A 224 6.51 -15.19 8.35
N PRO A 225 6.83 -15.70 9.57
CA PRO A 225 5.83 -16.33 10.43
C PRO A 225 4.67 -15.43 10.85
N ILE A 226 4.85 -14.10 10.81
CA ILE A 226 3.85 -13.12 11.27
C ILE A 226 3.06 -12.48 10.12
N GLU A 227 3.53 -12.60 8.87
CA GLU A 227 2.84 -12.09 7.67
C GLU A 227 2.33 -13.28 6.84
N HIS A 228 3.14 -13.80 5.94
CA HIS A 228 2.83 -14.97 5.12
C HIS A 228 3.84 -16.07 5.38
N PRO A 229 3.44 -17.23 5.87
CA PRO A 229 4.40 -18.31 6.19
C PRO A 229 5.07 -18.90 4.95
N THR A 230 4.43 -18.78 3.78
CA THR A 230 4.96 -19.26 2.49
C THR A 230 4.58 -18.33 1.35
N PHE A 231 5.24 -18.48 0.21
CA PHE A 231 4.89 -17.76 -1.02
C PHE A 231 3.48 -18.14 -1.53
N GLU A 232 3.08 -19.38 -1.38
CA GLU A 232 1.75 -19.85 -1.77
C GLU A 232 0.65 -19.15 -0.97
N ASP A 233 0.84 -18.93 0.34
CA ASP A 233 -0.10 -18.16 1.17
C ASP A 233 -0.15 -16.69 0.71
N TYR A 234 0.99 -16.09 0.39
CA TYR A 234 1.07 -14.73 -0.16
C TYR A 234 0.36 -14.60 -1.50
N LEU A 235 0.63 -15.52 -2.44
CA LEU A 235 -0.03 -15.59 -3.73
C LEU A 235 -1.55 -15.83 -3.58
N TYR A 236 -1.94 -16.78 -2.71
CA TYR A 236 -3.35 -17.05 -2.43
C TYR A 236 -4.10 -15.80 -1.97
N CYS A 237 -3.53 -15.06 -1.00
CA CYS A 237 -4.15 -13.83 -0.51
C CYS A 237 -4.33 -12.79 -1.62
N LYS A 238 -3.31 -12.57 -2.47
CA LYS A 238 -3.41 -11.58 -3.55
C LYS A 238 -4.41 -11.98 -4.63
N ARG A 239 -4.52 -13.28 -4.96
CA ARG A 239 -5.47 -13.80 -5.96
C ARG A 239 -6.94 -13.56 -5.58
N GLN A 240 -7.24 -13.38 -4.27
CA GLN A 240 -8.61 -13.13 -3.83
C GLN A 240 -9.21 -11.85 -4.44
N ILE A 241 -8.41 -10.90 -4.88
CA ILE A 241 -8.91 -9.69 -5.54
C ILE A 241 -9.66 -10.02 -6.83
N ILE A 242 -9.27 -11.09 -7.54
CA ILE A 242 -9.87 -11.49 -8.82
C ILE A 242 -11.31 -11.92 -8.62
N VAL A 243 -11.58 -12.79 -7.63
CA VAL A 243 -12.92 -13.30 -7.35
C VAL A 243 -13.85 -12.25 -6.71
N ASN A 244 -13.28 -11.12 -6.29
CA ASN A 244 -14.00 -9.99 -5.73
C ASN A 244 -14.05 -8.79 -6.70
N ALA A 245 -13.93 -9.00 -8.00
CA ALA A 245 -13.94 -7.96 -9.01
C ALA A 245 -14.95 -8.25 -10.15
N LYS A 246 -15.34 -7.17 -10.85
CA LYS A 246 -16.19 -7.27 -12.06
C LYS A 246 -15.34 -7.39 -13.33
N SER A 247 -14.10 -6.88 -13.32
CA SER A 247 -13.13 -7.02 -14.40
C SER A 247 -11.70 -7.00 -13.84
N LEU A 248 -10.75 -7.56 -14.59
CA LEU A 248 -9.35 -7.67 -14.22
C LEU A 248 -8.45 -6.93 -15.22
N VAL A 249 -7.55 -6.09 -14.72
CA VAL A 249 -6.38 -5.58 -15.44
C VAL A 249 -5.17 -6.37 -14.96
N LEU A 250 -4.45 -7.02 -15.88
CA LEU A 250 -3.40 -7.99 -15.56
C LEU A 250 -2.09 -7.67 -16.27
N GLY A 251 -0.99 -7.59 -15.51
CA GLY A 251 0.36 -7.58 -16.10
C GLY A 251 0.63 -8.88 -16.86
N ALA A 252 0.81 -8.78 -18.18
CA ALA A 252 0.95 -9.94 -19.06
C ALA A 252 2.19 -10.78 -18.73
N ASP A 253 3.26 -10.13 -18.27
CA ASP A 253 4.54 -10.72 -17.88
C ASP A 253 4.61 -11.10 -16.38
N SER A 254 3.50 -11.00 -15.66
CA SER A 254 3.45 -11.37 -14.25
C SER A 254 3.78 -12.86 -14.07
N LEU A 255 4.60 -13.16 -13.07
CA LEU A 255 4.77 -14.55 -12.64
C LEU A 255 3.37 -15.14 -12.34
N HIS A 256 3.10 -16.37 -12.78
CA HIS A 256 1.79 -17.03 -12.69
C HIS A 256 0.64 -16.35 -13.45
N ALA A 257 0.91 -15.56 -14.50
CA ALA A 257 -0.14 -14.89 -15.29
C ALA A 257 -1.20 -15.86 -15.81
N ASP A 258 -0.82 -17.08 -16.23
CA ASP A 258 -1.75 -18.10 -16.71
C ASP A 258 -2.74 -18.52 -15.61
N LEU A 259 -2.23 -18.76 -14.38
CA LEU A 259 -3.07 -19.08 -13.23
C LEU A 259 -4.06 -17.94 -12.90
N LEU A 260 -3.62 -16.68 -13.01
CA LEU A 260 -4.47 -15.52 -12.74
C LEU A 260 -5.54 -15.34 -13.83
N ARG A 261 -5.25 -15.73 -15.09
CA ARG A 261 -6.23 -15.79 -16.18
C ARG A 261 -7.27 -16.90 -15.95
N GLU A 262 -6.81 -18.07 -15.50
CA GLU A 262 -7.71 -19.17 -15.13
C GLU A 262 -8.68 -18.77 -14.01
N ASP A 263 -8.19 -18.04 -13.01
CA ASP A 263 -9.04 -17.49 -11.92
C ASP A 263 -10.08 -16.52 -12.46
N ALA A 264 -9.70 -15.63 -13.37
CA ALA A 264 -10.62 -14.67 -13.99
C ALA A 264 -11.68 -15.39 -14.86
N GLU A 265 -11.27 -16.39 -15.64
CA GLU A 265 -12.18 -17.23 -16.42
C GLU A 265 -13.18 -17.97 -15.51
N ALA A 266 -12.68 -18.58 -14.42
CA ALA A 266 -13.53 -19.26 -13.44
C ALA A 266 -14.50 -18.29 -12.73
N ALA A 267 -14.11 -17.05 -12.52
CA ALA A 267 -14.95 -15.99 -11.98
C ALA A 267 -15.91 -15.37 -13.04
N GLY A 268 -15.73 -15.69 -14.32
CA GLY A 268 -16.54 -15.16 -15.43
C GLY A 268 -16.32 -13.67 -15.69
N ILE A 269 -15.13 -13.13 -15.41
CA ILE A 269 -14.79 -11.71 -15.60
C ILE A 269 -13.85 -11.49 -16.78
N GLY A 270 -14.00 -10.35 -17.47
CA GLY A 270 -13.11 -9.93 -18.56
C GLY A 270 -11.72 -9.57 -18.06
N VAL A 271 -10.72 -9.81 -18.91
CA VAL A 271 -9.32 -9.46 -18.63
C VAL A 271 -8.82 -8.50 -19.69
N THR A 272 -8.26 -7.37 -19.24
CA THR A 272 -7.46 -6.44 -20.05
C THR A 272 -5.99 -6.58 -19.61
N THR A 273 -5.08 -6.68 -20.55
CA THR A 273 -3.66 -6.93 -20.26
C THR A 273 -2.80 -5.70 -20.54
N PHE A 274 -1.71 -5.57 -19.81
CA PHE A 274 -0.69 -4.56 -20.09
C PHE A 274 0.71 -5.17 -20.01
N ALA A 275 1.66 -4.60 -20.75
CA ALA A 275 3.04 -5.03 -20.78
C ALA A 275 4.00 -3.88 -21.10
N LEU A 276 5.28 -4.08 -20.74
CA LEU A 276 6.38 -3.33 -21.31
C LEU A 276 6.88 -4.10 -22.54
N HIS A 277 6.99 -3.42 -23.67
CA HIS A 277 7.58 -3.99 -24.87
C HIS A 277 9.03 -3.58 -24.94
N ASP A 278 9.93 -4.55 -24.87
CA ASP A 278 11.35 -4.39 -25.12
C ASP A 278 11.81 -5.29 -26.28
N ALA A 279 13.06 -5.14 -26.69
CA ALA A 279 13.63 -5.92 -27.78
C ALA A 279 13.66 -7.44 -27.47
N ASP A 280 13.71 -7.79 -26.19
CA ASP A 280 13.77 -9.18 -25.72
C ASP A 280 12.36 -9.79 -25.59
N ASN A 281 11.33 -8.95 -25.36
CA ASN A 281 9.92 -9.33 -25.22
C ASN A 281 9.06 -9.12 -26.48
N ALA A 282 9.65 -9.08 -27.66
CA ALA A 282 8.98 -8.84 -28.95
C ALA A 282 7.81 -9.80 -29.29
N GLY A 283 7.45 -10.73 -28.41
CA GLY A 283 6.36 -11.69 -28.53
C GLY A 283 5.25 -11.55 -27.50
N THR A 284 5.37 -10.67 -26.51
CA THR A 284 4.33 -10.48 -25.50
C THR A 284 3.17 -9.67 -26.10
N SER A 285 2.04 -10.32 -26.35
CA SER A 285 0.82 -9.66 -26.78
C SER A 285 0.06 -9.17 -25.57
N ALA A 286 -0.15 -7.86 -25.46
CA ALA A 286 -0.98 -7.23 -24.45
C ALA A 286 -1.88 -6.17 -25.08
N ASP A 287 -2.99 -5.84 -24.39
CA ASP A 287 -3.93 -4.84 -24.89
C ASP A 287 -3.34 -3.43 -24.80
N VAL A 288 -2.64 -3.12 -23.70
CA VAL A 288 -1.93 -1.85 -23.51
C VAL A 288 -0.44 -2.12 -23.40
N VAL A 289 0.36 -1.46 -24.23
CA VAL A 289 1.82 -1.67 -24.31
C VAL A 289 2.56 -0.35 -24.21
N ALA A 290 3.61 -0.30 -23.40
CA ALA A 290 4.54 0.83 -23.32
C ALA A 290 5.96 0.38 -23.75
N TRP A 291 6.72 1.29 -24.38
CA TRP A 291 8.12 1.05 -24.74
C TRP A 291 8.91 2.35 -24.76
N PRO A 292 10.26 2.32 -24.49
CA PRO A 292 11.09 3.51 -24.58
C PRO A 292 11.04 4.15 -25.98
N ALA A 293 10.94 5.48 -26.03
CA ALA A 293 10.91 6.25 -27.28
C ALA A 293 12.31 6.60 -27.80
N ASP A 294 13.30 6.63 -26.93
CA ASP A 294 14.68 6.99 -27.25
C ASP A 294 15.69 6.11 -26.45
N PRO A 295 16.96 6.03 -26.94
CA PRO A 295 17.99 5.23 -26.27
C PRO A 295 18.38 5.71 -24.86
N ALA A 296 18.07 6.96 -24.52
CA ALA A 296 18.36 7.52 -23.20
C ALA A 296 17.21 7.28 -22.22
N HIS A 297 16.13 6.62 -22.69
CA HIS A 297 14.93 6.32 -21.90
C HIS A 297 14.34 7.56 -21.19
N ALA A 298 14.45 8.73 -21.83
CA ALA A 298 13.91 9.98 -21.29
C ALA A 298 12.42 10.15 -21.61
N SER A 299 11.91 9.41 -22.61
CA SER A 299 10.51 9.37 -23.01
C SER A 299 10.10 7.97 -23.43
N PHE A 300 8.81 7.73 -23.49
CA PHE A 300 8.25 6.44 -23.86
C PHE A 300 6.96 6.60 -24.67
N HIS A 301 6.66 5.58 -25.46
CA HIS A 301 5.41 5.45 -26.21
C HIS A 301 4.42 4.57 -25.46
N ILE A 302 3.12 4.83 -25.64
CA ILE A 302 2.06 3.92 -25.22
C ILE A 302 1.10 3.68 -26.39
N ALA A 303 0.62 2.44 -26.52
CA ALA A 303 -0.47 2.06 -27.39
C ALA A 303 -1.53 1.26 -26.62
N ASP A 304 -2.80 1.45 -26.98
CA ASP A 304 -3.95 0.66 -26.55
C ASP A 304 -4.51 -0.05 -27.79
N GLY A 305 -4.30 -1.35 -27.86
CA GLY A 305 -4.52 -2.11 -29.10
C GLY A 305 -3.72 -1.54 -30.27
N ASP A 306 -4.42 -1.21 -31.37
CA ASP A 306 -3.84 -0.60 -32.57
C ASP A 306 -3.75 0.95 -32.47
N GLN A 307 -4.24 1.57 -31.41
CA GLN A 307 -4.27 3.01 -31.22
C GLN A 307 -2.99 3.47 -30.52
N ALA A 308 -2.12 4.19 -31.20
CA ALA A 308 -1.00 4.90 -30.56
C ALA A 308 -1.57 6.09 -29.76
N LEU A 309 -1.26 6.14 -28.47
CA LEU A 309 -1.75 7.18 -27.56
C LEU A 309 -0.81 8.40 -27.45
N GLY A 310 0.46 8.25 -27.84
CA GLY A 310 1.44 9.34 -27.90
C GLY A 310 2.74 9.02 -27.17
N ASP A 311 3.55 10.07 -27.02
CA ASP A 311 4.87 10.06 -26.38
C ASP A 311 4.76 10.77 -25.03
N TYR A 312 5.39 10.22 -24.00
CA TYR A 312 5.25 10.68 -22.61
C TYR A 312 6.61 10.87 -21.95
N HIS A 313 6.67 11.85 -21.02
CA HIS A 313 7.81 12.09 -20.15
C HIS A 313 7.36 12.05 -18.69
N LEU A 314 7.78 11.07 -17.92
CA LEU A 314 7.40 11.01 -16.51
C LEU A 314 8.31 11.89 -15.63
N SER A 315 7.73 12.52 -14.62
CA SER A 315 8.48 13.18 -13.55
C SER A 315 9.15 12.17 -12.59
N ILE A 316 8.72 10.91 -12.65
CA ILE A 316 9.27 9.80 -11.87
C ILE A 316 10.01 8.89 -12.85
N ASP A 317 11.33 8.94 -12.82
CA ASP A 317 12.20 8.20 -13.74
C ASP A 317 12.14 6.67 -13.54
N GLY A 318 12.63 5.92 -14.53
CA GLY A 318 12.79 4.48 -14.54
C GLY A 318 11.77 3.73 -15.39
N ASP A 319 12.24 2.78 -16.23
CA ASP A 319 11.43 2.04 -17.20
C ASP A 319 10.28 1.25 -16.56
N PHE A 320 10.45 0.79 -15.32
CA PHE A 320 9.37 0.15 -14.57
C PHE A 320 8.18 1.10 -14.35
N ASN A 321 8.37 2.42 -14.43
CA ASN A 321 7.28 3.39 -14.36
C ASN A 321 6.52 3.51 -15.69
N TYR A 322 7.12 3.14 -16.81
CA TYR A 322 6.39 3.00 -18.08
C TYR A 322 5.37 1.86 -18.01
N LEU A 323 5.76 0.74 -17.37
CA LEU A 323 4.84 -0.36 -17.08
C LEU A 323 3.70 0.06 -16.14
N ASN A 324 4.00 0.86 -15.10
CA ASN A 324 3.00 1.42 -14.20
C ASN A 324 2.05 2.39 -14.92
N ALA A 325 2.55 3.17 -15.89
CA ALA A 325 1.74 4.04 -16.73
C ALA A 325 0.81 3.24 -17.67
N ALA A 326 1.33 2.18 -18.32
CA ALA A 326 0.51 1.27 -19.13
C ALA A 326 -0.60 0.62 -18.30
N ALA A 327 -0.28 0.19 -17.08
CA ALA A 327 -1.28 -0.35 -16.13
C ALA A 327 -2.36 0.69 -15.80
N ALA A 328 -1.98 1.95 -15.54
CA ALA A 328 -2.94 3.01 -15.22
C ALA A 328 -3.87 3.32 -16.39
N ILE A 329 -3.35 3.31 -17.63
CA ILE A 329 -4.15 3.47 -18.85
C ILE A 329 -5.10 2.28 -19.05
N ALA A 330 -4.62 1.05 -18.87
CA ALA A 330 -5.47 -0.13 -18.94
C ALA A 330 -6.61 -0.09 -17.89
N ILE A 331 -6.34 0.41 -16.67
CA ILE A 331 -7.36 0.62 -15.64
C ILE A 331 -8.36 1.70 -16.08
N ALA A 332 -7.90 2.84 -16.60
CA ALA A 332 -8.76 3.90 -17.08
C ALA A 332 -9.67 3.42 -18.22
N HIS A 333 -9.13 2.65 -19.16
CA HIS A 333 -9.91 1.98 -20.21
C HIS A 333 -10.99 1.05 -19.59
N ALA A 334 -10.60 0.20 -18.64
CA ALA A 334 -11.51 -0.78 -18.02
C ALA A 334 -12.66 -0.15 -17.24
N VAL A 335 -12.50 1.08 -16.70
CA VAL A 335 -13.61 1.84 -16.09
C VAL A 335 -14.39 2.69 -17.08
N GLY A 336 -14.11 2.57 -18.39
CA GLY A 336 -14.83 3.26 -19.45
C GLY A 336 -14.47 4.73 -19.62
N VAL A 337 -13.29 5.15 -19.15
CA VAL A 337 -12.74 6.48 -19.41
C VAL A 337 -12.33 6.55 -20.89
N SER A 338 -12.76 7.61 -21.61
CA SER A 338 -12.29 7.84 -22.98
C SER A 338 -10.83 8.21 -22.99
N LEU A 339 -10.04 7.52 -23.81
CA LEU A 339 -8.63 7.78 -24.05
C LEU A 339 -8.40 8.71 -25.28
N ASP A 340 -9.46 9.31 -25.81
CA ASP A 340 -9.39 10.23 -26.97
C ASP A 340 -8.86 11.62 -26.59
N ASP A 341 -8.84 11.94 -25.29
CA ASP A 341 -8.31 13.21 -24.77
C ASP A 341 -6.80 13.06 -24.49
N ALA A 342 -5.98 13.43 -25.47
CA ALA A 342 -4.53 13.35 -25.34
C ALA A 342 -4.00 14.23 -24.18
N ASP A 343 -4.61 15.39 -23.93
CA ASP A 343 -4.19 16.27 -22.82
C ASP A 343 -4.43 15.60 -21.46
N ALA A 344 -5.52 14.83 -21.31
CA ALA A 344 -5.80 14.08 -20.10
C ALA A 344 -4.78 12.96 -19.86
N LEU A 345 -4.30 12.29 -20.91
CA LEU A 345 -3.29 11.25 -20.79
C LEU A 345 -1.94 11.81 -20.31
N HIS A 346 -1.60 13.05 -20.69
CA HIS A 346 -0.39 13.73 -20.19
C HIS A 346 -0.44 14.11 -18.70
N ALA A 347 -1.59 13.95 -18.02
CA ALA A 347 -1.68 14.19 -16.57
C ALA A 347 -0.72 13.34 -15.74
N ILE A 348 -0.32 12.15 -16.22
CA ILE A 348 0.66 11.28 -15.56
C ILE A 348 2.06 11.90 -15.49
N GLU A 349 2.43 12.77 -16.43
CA GLU A 349 3.76 13.36 -16.53
C GLU A 349 4.09 14.26 -15.34
N SER A 350 3.08 14.87 -14.73
CA SER A 350 3.24 15.78 -13.59
C SER A 350 3.19 15.08 -12.24
N VAL A 351 2.89 13.77 -12.20
CA VAL A 351 2.76 13.02 -10.95
C VAL A 351 4.12 12.95 -10.24
N ARG A 352 4.12 13.31 -8.96
CA ARG A 352 5.24 13.15 -8.04
C ARG A 352 4.73 12.41 -6.81
N ILE A 353 5.53 11.51 -6.28
CA ILE A 353 5.16 10.71 -5.12
C ILE A 353 6.32 10.80 -4.13
N ALA A 354 6.04 11.34 -2.95
CA ALA A 354 7.06 11.48 -1.92
C ALA A 354 7.72 10.12 -1.59
N GLY A 355 9.05 10.10 -1.50
CA GLY A 355 9.81 8.88 -1.23
C GLY A 355 9.80 7.83 -2.34
N ARG A 356 9.47 8.20 -3.59
CA ARG A 356 9.53 7.31 -4.75
C ARG A 356 10.38 7.95 -5.85
N MET A 357 11.62 7.44 -6.03
CA MET A 357 12.56 7.94 -7.03
C MET A 357 12.78 9.46 -6.97
N GLU A 358 12.63 10.07 -5.78
CA GLU A 358 12.85 11.50 -5.60
C GLU A 358 14.32 11.86 -5.73
N GLN A 359 14.60 12.80 -6.61
CA GLN A 359 15.95 13.19 -6.95
C GLN A 359 16.25 14.60 -6.44
N PHE A 360 17.35 14.74 -5.71
CA PHE A 360 17.83 16.00 -5.15
C PHE A 360 19.27 16.23 -5.60
N ARG A 361 19.58 17.38 -6.18
CA ARG A 361 20.95 17.76 -6.52
C ARG A 361 21.51 18.72 -5.49
N ASP A 362 22.68 18.37 -4.96
CA ASP A 362 23.38 19.25 -4.02
C ASP A 362 23.99 20.45 -4.76
N PRO A 363 23.56 21.71 -4.48
CA PRO A 363 24.13 22.88 -5.10
C PRO A 363 25.60 23.16 -4.67
N GLN A 364 26.11 22.47 -3.65
CA GLN A 364 27.44 22.67 -3.09
C GLN A 364 28.47 21.64 -3.57
N SER A 365 28.03 20.57 -4.26
CA SER A 365 28.92 19.50 -4.72
C SER A 365 28.35 18.78 -5.94
N ASN A 366 29.18 17.96 -6.60
CA ASN A 366 28.74 17.09 -7.69
C ASN A 366 28.06 15.83 -7.12
N THR A 367 26.92 16.04 -6.45
CA THR A 367 26.18 14.97 -5.75
C THR A 367 24.71 14.96 -6.15
N LEU A 368 24.20 13.76 -6.46
CA LEU A 368 22.79 13.46 -6.64
C LEU A 368 22.36 12.54 -5.49
N ALA A 369 21.33 12.90 -4.75
CA ALA A 369 20.66 11.99 -3.82
C ALA A 369 19.35 11.49 -4.44
N ILE A 370 19.10 10.20 -4.34
CA ILE A 370 17.86 9.53 -4.74
C ILE A 370 17.25 8.92 -3.49
N VAL A 371 16.05 9.38 -3.13
CA VAL A 371 15.26 8.85 -2.02
C VAL A 371 14.19 7.92 -2.58
N ASP A 372 14.20 6.67 -2.12
CA ASP A 372 13.27 5.65 -2.59
C ASP A 372 12.87 4.67 -1.49
N TYR A 373 11.74 4.02 -1.66
CA TYR A 373 11.21 3.02 -0.72
C TYR A 373 11.71 1.59 -1.03
N ALA A 374 12.70 1.42 -1.90
CA ALA A 374 13.31 0.12 -2.21
C ALA A 374 13.80 -0.59 -0.94
N HIS A 375 13.51 -1.89 -0.80
CA HIS A 375 13.80 -2.62 0.44
C HIS A 375 13.96 -4.14 0.25
N ASN A 376 14.12 -4.65 -0.98
CA ASN A 376 14.40 -6.05 -1.28
C ASN A 376 15.24 -6.19 -2.54
N TYR A 377 15.67 -7.43 -2.86
CA TYR A 377 16.56 -7.71 -3.99
C TYR A 377 16.11 -7.05 -5.29
N ALA A 378 14.86 -7.30 -5.71
CA ALA A 378 14.35 -6.84 -7.00
C ALA A 378 14.29 -5.30 -7.08
N SER A 379 13.85 -4.61 -6.02
CA SER A 379 13.76 -3.15 -6.01
C SER A 379 15.14 -2.48 -5.95
N VAL A 380 16.09 -3.03 -5.21
CA VAL A 380 17.47 -2.50 -5.16
C VAL A 380 18.17 -2.73 -6.48
N THR A 381 17.99 -3.90 -7.12
CA THR A 381 18.52 -4.18 -8.45
C THR A 381 17.97 -3.19 -9.48
N ALA A 382 16.66 -3.01 -9.54
CA ALA A 382 16.02 -2.07 -10.47
C ALA A 382 16.49 -0.62 -10.28
N LEU A 383 16.66 -0.19 -9.02
CA LEU A 383 17.20 1.14 -8.71
C LEU A 383 18.64 1.30 -9.18
N LEU A 384 19.48 0.29 -8.99
CA LEU A 384 20.86 0.30 -9.46
C LEU A 384 20.97 0.21 -10.99
N ASP A 385 20.10 -0.58 -11.63
CA ASP A 385 20.01 -0.65 -13.10
C ASP A 385 19.70 0.75 -13.66
N PHE A 386 18.68 1.41 -13.16
CA PHE A 386 18.35 2.77 -13.51
C PHE A 386 19.53 3.74 -13.34
N VAL A 387 20.26 3.66 -12.21
CA VAL A 387 21.44 4.52 -11.97
C VAL A 387 22.53 4.29 -13.01
N TYR A 388 22.81 3.03 -13.34
CA TYR A 388 23.84 2.70 -14.31
C TYR A 388 23.43 3.01 -15.76
N GLU A 389 22.19 2.83 -16.11
CA GLU A 389 21.65 3.21 -17.43
C GLU A 389 21.76 4.73 -17.63
N ARG A 390 21.45 5.51 -16.58
CA ARG A 390 21.38 6.96 -16.69
C ARG A 390 22.72 7.66 -16.54
N TRP A 391 23.59 7.17 -15.66
CA TRP A 391 24.85 7.83 -15.27
C TRP A 391 26.07 6.89 -15.24
N GLY A 392 25.96 5.68 -15.72
CA GLY A 392 27.07 4.71 -15.68
C GLY A 392 28.32 5.19 -16.41
N GLU A 393 28.17 5.93 -17.53
CA GLU A 393 29.28 6.52 -18.29
C GLU A 393 30.09 7.56 -17.48
N GLU A 394 29.44 8.22 -16.50
CA GLU A 394 30.09 9.18 -15.59
C GLU A 394 30.88 8.48 -14.48
N ASN A 395 30.83 7.17 -14.40
CA ASN A 395 31.48 6.34 -13.37
C ASN A 395 31.21 6.85 -11.95
N PRO A 396 29.94 6.93 -11.52
CA PRO A 396 29.56 7.53 -10.24
C PRO A 396 30.12 6.75 -9.05
N ARG A 397 30.47 7.46 -7.98
CA ARG A 397 30.74 6.88 -6.67
C ARG A 397 29.41 6.72 -5.92
N ILE A 398 28.90 5.49 -5.87
CA ILE A 398 27.59 5.20 -5.28
C ILE A 398 27.75 4.85 -3.81
N THR A 399 26.98 5.51 -2.94
CA THR A 399 26.81 5.17 -1.52
C THR A 399 25.38 4.79 -1.25
N LEU A 400 25.15 3.60 -0.67
CA LEU A 400 23.83 3.11 -0.30
C LEU A 400 23.62 3.27 1.22
N VAL A 401 22.63 4.08 1.60
CA VAL A 401 22.15 4.24 2.99
C VAL A 401 20.88 3.40 3.13
N THR A 402 20.94 2.37 3.97
CA THR A 402 19.85 1.39 4.09
C THR A 402 19.80 0.76 5.48
N GLY A 403 18.65 0.22 5.81
CA GLY A 403 18.43 -0.65 6.94
C GLY A 403 17.62 -1.87 6.54
N SER A 404 17.03 -2.53 7.53
CA SER A 404 16.02 -3.56 7.32
C SER A 404 15.07 -3.63 8.50
N ALA A 405 13.85 -4.12 8.26
CA ALA A 405 12.84 -4.27 9.28
C ALA A 405 13.24 -5.33 10.33
N GLY A 406 12.86 -5.08 11.59
CA GLY A 406 13.01 -6.03 12.68
C GLY A 406 11.83 -6.98 12.79
N ASN A 407 12.09 -8.19 13.28
CA ASN A 407 11.12 -9.25 13.57
C ASN A 407 10.33 -9.77 12.35
N LYS A 408 10.68 -9.35 11.14
CA LYS A 408 10.00 -9.75 9.90
C LYS A 408 10.95 -9.65 8.70
N ALA A 409 10.61 -10.33 7.60
CA ALA A 409 11.29 -10.22 6.31
C ALA A 409 12.82 -10.36 6.40
N TYR A 410 13.31 -11.33 7.16
CA TYR A 410 14.75 -11.54 7.43
C TYR A 410 15.57 -11.72 6.16
N ASP A 411 15.00 -12.35 5.12
CA ASP A 411 15.69 -12.58 3.85
C ASP A 411 16.14 -11.27 3.18
N ARG A 412 15.39 -10.17 3.38
CA ARG A 412 15.73 -8.84 2.84
C ARG A 412 17.09 -8.33 3.27
N ARG A 413 17.54 -8.70 4.49
CA ARG A 413 18.86 -8.29 5.01
C ARG A 413 19.99 -8.75 4.10
N LYS A 414 19.92 -10.01 3.66
CA LYS A 414 20.87 -10.62 2.74
C LYS A 414 20.65 -10.12 1.31
N GLU A 415 19.41 -10.07 0.88
CA GLU A 415 19.00 -9.67 -0.48
C GLU A 415 19.48 -8.27 -0.87
N ILE A 416 19.34 -7.27 0.02
CA ILE A 416 19.80 -5.90 -0.21
C ILE A 416 21.31 -5.87 -0.43
N VAL A 417 22.06 -6.61 0.38
CA VAL A 417 23.52 -6.67 0.26
C VAL A 417 23.93 -7.36 -1.04
N GLU A 418 23.37 -8.52 -1.35
CA GLU A 418 23.68 -9.27 -2.58
C GLU A 418 23.34 -8.50 -3.86
N ALA A 419 22.25 -7.71 -3.86
CA ALA A 419 21.88 -6.86 -4.99
C ALA A 419 22.88 -5.72 -5.23
N ALA A 420 23.55 -5.23 -4.17
CA ALA A 420 24.31 -3.99 -4.25
C ALA A 420 25.83 -4.13 -4.14
N GLU A 421 26.37 -5.12 -3.42
CA GLU A 421 27.79 -5.17 -3.02
C GLU A 421 28.81 -5.08 -4.15
N ASN A 422 28.45 -5.54 -5.37
CA ASN A 422 29.33 -5.50 -6.52
C ASN A 422 29.12 -4.26 -7.44
N ARG A 423 28.21 -3.37 -7.03
CA ARG A 423 27.75 -2.23 -7.83
C ARG A 423 27.92 -0.88 -7.16
N ILE A 424 28.35 -0.84 -5.89
CA ILE A 424 28.49 0.38 -5.11
C ILE A 424 29.88 0.49 -4.47
N ALA A 425 30.23 1.70 -4.04
CA ALA A 425 31.47 1.95 -3.33
C ALA A 425 31.31 1.81 -1.80
N ASN A 426 30.17 2.21 -1.26
CA ASN A 426 29.97 2.24 0.18
C ASN A 426 28.59 1.78 0.60
N PHE A 427 28.49 1.05 1.72
CA PHE A 427 27.28 0.88 2.52
C PHE A 427 27.30 1.74 3.78
N ILE A 428 26.19 2.35 4.13
CA ILE A 428 25.91 2.87 5.46
C ILE A 428 24.65 2.16 5.97
N PHE A 429 24.83 1.21 6.90
CA PHE A 429 23.73 0.50 7.53
C PHE A 429 23.19 1.31 8.71
N THR A 430 21.87 1.46 8.78
CA THR A 430 21.20 2.33 9.75
C THR A 430 19.82 1.79 10.16
N ALA A 431 19.11 2.52 11.02
CA ALA A 431 17.76 2.16 11.42
C ALA A 431 16.76 2.19 10.24
N GLU A 432 15.88 1.22 10.24
CA GLU A 432 14.57 1.19 9.58
C GLU A 432 13.54 0.86 10.67
N ASP A 433 12.44 0.20 10.38
CA ASP A 433 11.44 -0.24 11.36
C ASP A 433 11.92 -1.44 12.19
N THR A 434 12.84 -1.22 13.10
CA THR A 434 13.51 -2.27 13.87
C THR A 434 12.62 -2.92 14.93
N ASP A 435 11.55 -2.23 15.34
CA ASP A 435 10.58 -2.65 16.36
C ASP A 435 11.27 -3.08 17.67
N THR A 436 11.21 -4.34 18.07
CA THR A 436 11.83 -4.84 19.32
C THR A 436 13.20 -5.49 19.11
N GLU A 437 13.67 -5.57 17.87
CA GLU A 437 14.99 -6.13 17.54
C GLU A 437 16.05 -5.03 17.61
N PRO A 438 17.21 -5.26 18.27
CA PRO A 438 18.24 -4.24 18.37
C PRO A 438 18.77 -3.81 17.00
N ILE A 439 18.78 -2.50 16.73
CA ILE A 439 19.28 -1.90 15.48
C ILE A 439 20.66 -2.41 15.10
N ILE A 440 21.57 -2.47 16.09
CA ILE A 440 22.95 -2.89 15.88
C ILE A 440 23.01 -4.33 15.38
N ASP A 441 22.19 -5.22 15.91
CA ASP A 441 22.18 -6.64 15.54
C ASP A 441 21.76 -6.79 14.06
N ILE A 442 20.70 -6.07 13.64
CA ILE A 442 20.25 -6.04 12.24
C ILE A 442 21.37 -5.52 11.32
N CYS A 443 21.96 -4.37 11.66
CA CYS A 443 23.01 -3.77 10.85
C CYS A 443 24.28 -4.64 10.76
N MET A 444 24.67 -5.27 11.86
CA MET A 444 25.83 -6.17 11.90
C MET A 444 25.57 -7.47 11.12
N GLU A 445 24.35 -7.98 11.15
CA GLU A 445 23.93 -9.12 10.32
C GLU A 445 24.05 -8.75 8.85
N MET A 446 23.47 -7.61 8.41
CA MET A 446 23.59 -7.12 7.04
C MET A 446 25.05 -6.95 6.62
N GLN A 447 25.87 -6.32 7.46
CA GLN A 447 27.30 -6.14 7.21
C GLN A 447 28.02 -7.50 7.05
N GLY A 448 27.60 -8.52 7.79
CA GLY A 448 28.16 -9.87 7.74
C GLY A 448 27.91 -10.62 6.44
N TYR A 449 26.93 -10.19 5.63
CA TYR A 449 26.66 -10.77 4.31
C TYR A 449 27.57 -10.22 3.22
N ILE A 450 28.34 -9.14 3.45
CA ILE A 450 29.25 -8.57 2.47
C ILE A 450 30.39 -9.55 2.20
N THR A 451 30.57 -9.93 0.94
CA THR A 451 31.67 -10.79 0.46
C THR A 451 32.70 -10.02 -0.34
N ASN A 452 32.31 -8.92 -0.97
CA ASN A 452 33.19 -8.05 -1.75
C ASN A 452 34.09 -7.23 -0.84
N LYS A 453 35.43 -7.42 -0.93
CA LYS A 453 36.41 -6.75 -0.09
C LYS A 453 36.70 -5.30 -0.49
N ASP A 454 36.28 -4.90 -1.67
CA ASP A 454 36.51 -3.57 -2.22
C ASP A 454 35.42 -2.57 -1.79
N VAL A 455 34.28 -3.07 -1.27
CA VAL A 455 33.21 -2.22 -0.78
C VAL A 455 33.45 -1.83 0.68
N VAL A 456 33.31 -0.54 0.97
CA VAL A 456 33.42 -0.03 2.33
C VAL A 456 32.06 -0.12 3.03
N SER A 457 32.04 -0.48 4.30
CA SER A 457 30.78 -0.51 5.07
C SER A 457 30.92 0.12 6.45
N THR A 458 29.89 0.86 6.84
CA THR A 458 29.83 1.54 8.15
C THR A 458 28.45 1.31 8.77
N VAL A 459 28.38 1.13 10.07
CA VAL A 459 27.13 1.04 10.84
C VAL A 459 26.94 2.33 11.62
N ILE A 460 25.81 3.00 11.40
CA ILE A 460 25.40 4.23 12.08
C ILE A 460 23.94 4.07 12.47
N SER A 461 23.66 3.77 13.73
CA SER A 461 22.32 3.41 14.21
C SER A 461 21.28 4.54 14.07
N ASP A 462 21.69 5.79 14.23
CA ASP A 462 20.82 6.96 14.03
C ASP A 462 20.72 7.31 12.55
N ARG A 463 19.53 7.22 11.98
CA ARG A 463 19.28 7.39 10.53
C ARG A 463 19.58 8.81 10.04
N LEU A 464 19.21 9.82 10.82
CA LEU A 464 19.53 11.22 10.51
C LEU A 464 21.05 11.42 10.41
N THR A 465 21.80 10.89 11.38
CA THR A 465 23.27 10.93 11.37
C THR A 465 23.86 10.16 10.20
N ALA A 466 23.28 9.01 9.84
CA ALA A 466 23.72 8.21 8.70
C ALA A 466 23.61 8.97 7.38
N ILE A 467 22.45 9.59 7.10
CA ILE A 467 22.21 10.40 5.90
C ILE A 467 23.13 11.62 5.88
N THR A 468 23.24 12.32 7.01
CA THR A 468 24.09 13.49 7.15
C THR A 468 25.56 13.17 6.86
N ASN A 469 26.07 12.04 7.39
CA ASN A 469 27.43 11.59 7.14
C ASN A 469 27.66 11.19 5.68
N ALA A 470 26.65 10.54 5.02
CA ALA A 470 26.72 10.23 3.59
C ALA A 470 26.90 11.52 2.75
N ILE A 471 26.14 12.57 3.08
CA ILE A 471 26.21 13.86 2.39
C ILE A 471 27.56 14.54 2.62
N TYR A 472 28.07 14.54 3.84
CA TYR A 472 29.40 15.12 4.13
C TYR A 472 30.53 14.34 3.45
N ASP A 473 30.45 13.01 3.42
CA ASP A 473 31.42 12.18 2.70
C ASP A 473 31.38 12.45 1.20
N ALA A 474 30.20 12.60 0.59
CA ALA A 474 30.05 12.97 -0.81
C ALA A 474 30.64 14.36 -1.11
N ARG A 475 30.39 15.36 -0.25
CA ARG A 475 31.00 16.70 -0.36
C ARG A 475 32.52 16.70 -0.23
N ALA A 476 33.07 15.80 0.60
CA ALA A 476 34.52 15.63 0.72
C ALA A 476 35.17 15.00 -0.53
N HIS A 477 34.36 14.35 -1.38
CA HIS A 477 34.78 13.74 -2.64
C HIS A 477 34.14 14.44 -3.86
N ALA A 478 33.99 15.76 -3.81
CA ALA A 478 33.34 16.58 -4.85
C ALA A 478 34.09 16.58 -6.21
N ASP A 479 35.30 16.04 -6.27
CA ASP A 479 36.07 15.78 -7.49
C ASP A 479 35.47 14.63 -8.33
N ARG A 480 34.54 13.87 -7.78
CA ARG A 480 33.81 12.80 -8.45
C ARG A 480 32.30 13.10 -8.49
N PHE A 481 31.60 12.47 -9.45
CA PHE A 481 30.16 12.42 -9.38
C PHE A 481 29.74 11.40 -8.31
N ASN A 482 29.03 11.87 -7.29
CA ASN A 482 28.52 11.05 -6.20
C ASN A 482 27.03 10.82 -6.35
N ILE A 483 26.59 9.57 -6.15
CA ILE A 483 25.18 9.22 -6.06
C ILE A 483 24.92 8.63 -4.68
N LEU A 484 24.01 9.24 -3.93
CA LEU A 484 23.54 8.75 -2.65
C LEU A 484 22.18 8.08 -2.84
N LEU A 485 22.11 6.78 -2.67
CA LEU A 485 20.87 6.02 -2.65
C LEU A 485 20.42 5.88 -1.20
N ILE A 486 19.32 6.53 -0.82
CA ILE A 486 18.78 6.52 0.54
C ILE A 486 17.46 5.78 0.46
N ILE A 487 17.46 4.54 0.98
CA ILE A 487 16.35 3.61 0.73
C ILE A 487 15.75 3.03 2.01
N GLY A 488 14.50 2.55 1.89
CA GLY A 488 13.76 1.79 2.90
C GLY A 488 12.68 2.60 3.64
N LYS A 489 12.90 3.89 3.92
CA LYS A 489 11.93 4.75 4.62
C LYS A 489 11.25 5.79 3.72
N GLY A 490 11.95 6.29 2.68
CA GLY A 490 11.38 7.28 1.78
C GLY A 490 10.86 8.52 2.52
N ASN A 491 9.57 8.79 2.41
CA ASN A 491 8.90 9.94 3.03
C ASN A 491 8.29 9.64 4.41
N GLU A 492 8.43 8.45 4.97
CA GLU A 492 7.81 8.13 6.26
C GLU A 492 8.34 9.01 7.39
N ARG A 493 7.44 9.64 8.16
CA ARG A 493 7.74 10.61 9.23
C ARG A 493 7.96 9.97 10.60
N TRP A 494 8.21 8.67 10.63
CA TRP A 494 8.44 7.91 11.85
C TRP A 494 9.31 6.67 11.58
N ILE A 495 9.91 6.16 12.64
CA ILE A 495 10.58 4.85 12.68
C ILE A 495 9.87 4.02 13.74
N LYS A 496 9.52 2.78 13.43
CA LYS A 496 8.92 1.89 14.40
C LYS A 496 9.99 1.35 15.34
N ASP A 497 9.88 1.71 16.62
CA ASP A 497 10.76 1.27 17.69
C ASP A 497 9.94 0.83 18.90
N HIS A 498 10.19 -0.38 19.41
CA HIS A 498 9.45 -0.97 20.55
C HIS A 498 7.92 -0.81 20.44
N ARG A 499 7.36 -1.12 19.26
CA ARG A 499 5.92 -1.02 18.92
C ARG A 499 5.36 0.41 18.96
N LYS A 500 6.22 1.42 18.92
CA LYS A 500 5.84 2.83 18.87
C LYS A 500 6.36 3.47 17.60
N HIS A 501 5.63 4.43 17.08
CA HIS A 501 6.10 5.33 16.05
C HIS A 501 6.93 6.44 16.72
N VAL A 502 8.24 6.39 16.52
CA VAL A 502 9.15 7.45 16.99
C VAL A 502 9.27 8.47 15.86
N PRO A 503 9.01 9.76 16.11
CA PRO A 503 9.09 10.79 15.08
C PRO A 503 10.44 10.81 14.38
N PHE A 504 10.40 10.93 13.05
CA PHE A 504 11.55 11.07 12.16
C PHE A 504 11.18 12.06 11.05
N ASP A 505 12.13 12.87 10.57
CA ASP A 505 11.82 13.92 9.58
C ASP A 505 11.49 13.38 8.18
N GLY A 506 11.80 12.11 7.89
CA GLY A 506 11.77 11.52 6.56
C GLY A 506 13.09 11.72 5.82
N ASP A 507 13.45 10.74 4.98
CA ASP A 507 14.70 10.78 4.22
C ASP A 507 14.74 11.98 3.26
N ASP A 508 13.62 12.26 2.60
CA ASP A 508 13.39 13.38 1.68
C ASP A 508 13.66 14.74 2.34
N HIS A 509 13.00 15.05 3.45
CA HIS A 509 13.17 16.32 4.14
C HIS A 509 14.59 16.47 4.76
N VAL A 510 15.20 15.37 5.16
CA VAL A 510 16.60 15.41 5.64
C VAL A 510 17.51 15.84 4.51
N VAL A 511 17.35 15.26 3.31
CA VAL A 511 18.15 15.61 2.13
C VAL A 511 17.88 17.06 1.70
N GLU A 512 16.61 17.48 1.55
CA GLU A 512 16.24 18.85 1.21
C GLU A 512 16.90 19.87 2.14
N ARG A 513 16.73 19.68 3.45
CA ARG A 513 17.34 20.56 4.46
C ARG A 513 18.87 20.63 4.36
N MET A 514 19.52 19.49 4.13
CA MET A 514 20.98 19.40 4.04
C MET A 514 21.52 20.02 2.75
N PHE A 515 20.75 19.96 1.67
CA PHE A 515 21.09 20.59 0.39
C PHE A 515 20.67 22.07 0.33
N GLY A 516 19.79 22.51 1.24
CA GLY A 516 19.27 23.89 1.27
C GLY A 516 18.24 24.17 0.17
N LEU A 517 17.45 23.17 -0.16
CA LEU A 517 16.38 23.19 -1.15
C LEU A 517 15.04 23.61 -0.55
#